data_9f5292718e84b86208f5a385fc53dfe3
#
_entry.id   9f5292718e84b86208f5a385fc53dfe3
#
_cell.length_a   1.000
_cell.length_b   1.000
_cell.length_c   1.000
_cell.angle_alpha   90.00
_cell.angle_beta   90.00
_cell.angle_gamma   90.00
#
_symmetry.space_group_name_H-M   'P 1'
#
loop_
_entity.id
_entity.type
_entity.pdbx_description
1 polymer ?
#
loop_
_entity_poly.entity_id
_entity_poly.type
_entity_poly.pdbx_seq_one_letter_code
_entity_poly.pdbx_strand_id
1 'polypeptide(L)'
;MSFVRRNDERISARVSLFGGPGEAEMHKILNSPEELFGKGRLFNHVFLDPGAAVGWHVHHGDGEIYYILKGEGDYCDNGTMVKVHAGDVTSVSDGEGHSLLNTGSEPLEAIALVLYT
;
A
#
# COMPACT_ATOMS: atom_id res chain seq x y z
N MET A 1 7.34 24.68 -2.77
CA MET A 1 7.81 24.37 -4.14
C MET A 1 6.74 23.56 -4.86
N SER A 2 6.47 23.92 -6.09
CA SER A 2 5.52 23.16 -6.91
C SER A 2 6.25 22.33 -7.96
N PHE A 3 5.64 21.23 -8.40
CA PHE A 3 6.21 20.40 -9.45
C PHE A 3 5.12 19.65 -10.20
N VAL A 4 5.47 19.16 -11.38
CA VAL A 4 4.72 18.15 -12.12
C VAL A 4 5.66 16.99 -12.34
N ARG A 5 5.28 15.80 -11.86
CA ARG A 5 6.06 14.57 -12.06
C ARG A 5 5.39 13.73 -13.11
N ARG A 6 6.11 13.49 -14.21
CA ARG A 6 5.59 12.66 -15.28
C ARG A 6 5.64 11.18 -14.88
N ASN A 7 4.81 10.37 -15.52
CA ASN A 7 4.69 8.96 -15.20
C ASN A 7 6.02 8.21 -15.27
N ASP A 8 6.83 8.51 -16.28
CA ASP A 8 8.13 7.86 -16.51
C ASP A 8 9.24 8.40 -15.60
N GLU A 9 8.95 9.44 -14.84
CA GLU A 9 9.88 10.02 -13.86
C GLU A 9 9.69 9.47 -12.46
N ARG A 10 8.63 8.67 -12.24
CA ARG A 10 8.35 8.11 -10.92
C ARG A 10 9.37 7.05 -10.54
N ILE A 11 9.85 7.12 -9.31
CA ILE A 11 10.76 6.11 -8.74
C ILE A 11 9.96 4.82 -8.51
N SER A 12 10.51 3.69 -8.98
CA SER A 12 9.88 2.39 -8.77
C SER A 12 10.89 1.39 -8.20
N ALA A 13 10.37 0.38 -7.51
CA ALA A 13 11.17 -0.71 -6.95
C ALA A 13 10.30 -1.95 -6.78
N ARG A 14 10.94 -3.13 -6.89
CA ARG A 14 10.32 -4.40 -6.54
C ARG A 14 10.91 -4.86 -5.23
N VAL A 15 10.06 -5.09 -4.23
CA VAL A 15 10.50 -5.45 -2.88
C VAL A 15 9.58 -6.49 -2.27
N SER A 16 10.15 -7.36 -1.43
CA SER A 16 9.38 -8.21 -0.55
C SER A 16 9.02 -7.40 0.70
N LEU A 17 7.74 -7.32 1.03
CA LEU A 17 7.25 -6.47 2.11
C LEU A 17 6.88 -7.31 3.33
N PHE A 18 7.56 -7.04 4.47
CA PHE A 18 7.24 -7.62 5.78
C PHE A 18 7.18 -9.16 5.75
N GLY A 19 8.06 -9.79 4.97
CA GLY A 19 8.12 -11.25 4.89
C GLY A 19 6.96 -11.90 4.15
N GLY A 20 6.13 -11.14 3.47
CA GLY A 20 5.05 -11.70 2.66
C GLY A 20 5.58 -12.43 1.42
N PRO A 21 4.81 -13.37 0.86
CA PRO A 21 5.21 -14.08 -0.35
C PRO A 21 5.29 -13.14 -1.54
N GLY A 22 6.19 -13.46 -2.47
CA GLY A 22 6.39 -12.71 -3.70
C GLY A 22 6.93 -11.30 -3.44
N GLU A 23 6.77 -10.45 -4.44
CA GLU A 23 7.24 -9.07 -4.38
C GLU A 23 6.14 -8.10 -4.77
N ALA A 24 6.14 -6.92 -4.13
CA ALA A 24 5.34 -5.79 -4.58
C ALA A 24 6.17 -4.95 -5.53
N GLU A 25 5.55 -4.46 -6.59
CA GLU A 25 6.11 -3.41 -7.42
C GLU A 25 5.51 -2.09 -6.95
N MET A 26 6.34 -1.17 -6.49
CA MET A 26 5.88 0.10 -5.95
C MET A 26 6.38 1.24 -6.80
N HIS A 27 5.47 2.14 -7.18
CA HIS A 27 5.78 3.39 -7.86
C HIS A 27 5.46 4.54 -6.93
N LYS A 28 6.46 5.33 -6.58
CA LYS A 28 6.25 6.46 -5.69
C LYS A 28 5.42 7.54 -6.39
N ILE A 29 4.35 7.94 -5.76
CA ILE A 29 3.57 9.12 -6.18
C ILE A 29 4.27 10.36 -5.61
N LEU A 30 4.61 10.33 -4.33
CA LEU A 30 5.46 11.31 -3.67
C LEU A 30 6.70 10.61 -3.12
N ASN A 31 7.84 11.29 -3.14
CA ASN A 31 9.12 10.65 -2.88
C ASN A 31 9.57 10.68 -1.42
N SER A 32 9.03 11.59 -0.63
CA SER A 32 9.56 11.83 0.71
C SER A 32 8.51 12.48 1.61
N PRO A 33 8.73 12.46 2.94
CA PRO A 33 7.85 13.17 3.87
C PRO A 33 7.72 14.66 3.57
N GLU A 34 8.76 15.31 3.03
CA GLU A 34 8.71 16.73 2.67
C GLU A 34 7.67 16.97 1.57
N GLU A 35 7.56 16.07 0.62
CA GLU A 35 6.56 16.17 -0.44
C GLU A 35 5.15 15.94 0.09
N LEU A 36 5.01 15.30 1.24
CA LEU A 36 3.74 15.13 1.98
C LEU A 36 3.52 16.26 2.99
N PHE A 37 4.27 17.35 2.85
CA PHE A 37 4.18 18.52 3.73
C PHE A 37 4.43 18.19 5.21
N GLY A 38 5.25 17.16 5.48
CA GLY A 38 5.51 16.69 6.83
C GLY A 38 4.35 15.95 7.50
N LYS A 39 3.28 15.63 6.75
CA LYS A 39 2.07 15.01 7.29
C LYS A 39 2.04 13.48 7.16
N GLY A 40 2.96 12.92 6.39
CA GLY A 40 3.05 11.50 6.17
C GLY A 40 4.40 11.08 5.65
N ARG A 41 4.59 9.77 5.48
CA ARG A 41 5.89 9.25 5.03
C ARG A 41 5.84 8.49 3.71
N LEU A 42 4.65 8.18 3.20
CA LEU A 42 4.54 7.32 2.03
C LEU A 42 3.24 7.59 1.28
N PHE A 43 3.37 7.71 -0.04
CA PHE A 43 2.22 7.78 -0.95
C PHE A 43 2.65 7.07 -2.23
N ASN A 44 2.18 5.80 -2.37
CA ASN A 44 2.64 4.90 -3.42
C ASN A 44 1.49 4.31 -4.22
N HIS A 45 1.79 3.98 -5.48
CA HIS A 45 0.97 3.13 -6.33
C HIS A 45 1.58 1.73 -6.27
N VAL A 46 0.84 0.76 -5.76
CA VAL A 46 1.33 -0.58 -5.43
C VAL A 46 0.70 -1.61 -6.35
N PHE A 47 1.53 -2.53 -6.85
CA PHE A 47 1.11 -3.65 -7.68
C PHE A 47 1.55 -4.95 -7.00
N LEU A 48 0.61 -5.88 -6.82
CA LEU A 48 0.88 -7.22 -6.32
C LEU A 48 0.54 -8.23 -7.40
N ASP A 49 1.50 -9.05 -7.80
CA ASP A 49 1.22 -10.18 -8.69
C ASP A 49 0.32 -11.21 -7.98
N PRO A 50 -0.40 -12.07 -8.72
CA PRO A 50 -1.15 -13.14 -8.08
C PRO A 50 -0.29 -13.94 -7.10
N GLY A 51 -0.78 -14.12 -5.88
CA GLY A 51 -0.07 -14.82 -4.81
C GLY A 51 0.93 -13.98 -4.03
N ALA A 52 1.23 -12.75 -4.46
CA ALA A 52 2.10 -11.86 -3.71
C ALA A 52 1.32 -11.12 -2.62
N ALA A 53 2.02 -10.71 -1.58
CA ALA A 53 1.39 -10.06 -0.44
C ALA A 53 2.26 -8.96 0.16
N VAL A 54 1.59 -7.97 0.76
CA VAL A 54 2.17 -7.16 1.81
C VAL A 54 1.96 -7.94 3.10
N GLY A 55 3.05 -8.40 3.73
CA GLY A 55 2.98 -9.23 4.94
C GLY A 55 2.44 -8.46 6.15
N TRP A 56 2.12 -9.22 7.20
CA TRP A 56 1.61 -8.65 8.44
C TRP A 56 2.61 -7.65 9.05
N HIS A 57 2.10 -6.47 9.39
CA HIS A 57 2.88 -5.45 10.11
C HIS A 57 1.96 -4.56 10.93
N VAL A 58 2.52 -3.94 11.95
CA VAL A 58 1.79 -3.04 12.86
C VAL A 58 2.30 -1.62 12.65
N HIS A 59 1.40 -0.66 12.66
CA HIS A 59 1.73 0.75 12.53
C HIS A 59 1.95 1.38 13.90
N HIS A 60 3.01 2.18 14.02
CA HIS A 60 3.36 2.91 15.24
C HIS A 60 3.64 4.37 14.89
N GLY A 61 2.83 5.27 15.42
CA GLY A 61 2.94 6.71 15.17
C GLY A 61 2.42 7.14 13.82
N ASP A 62 1.77 6.25 13.08
CA ASP A 62 1.15 6.54 11.80
C ASP A 62 -0.04 5.61 11.57
N GLY A 63 -0.76 5.88 10.49
CA GLY A 63 -1.81 5.00 10.00
C GLY A 63 -1.68 4.85 8.50
N GLU A 64 -2.29 3.82 7.94
CA GLU A 64 -2.22 3.55 6.51
C GLU A 64 -3.58 3.33 5.90
N ILE A 65 -3.78 3.92 4.72
CA ILE A 65 -4.98 3.77 3.93
C ILE A 65 -4.60 3.08 2.63
N TYR A 66 -5.34 2.01 2.28
CA TYR A 66 -5.31 1.44 0.94
C TYR A 66 -6.60 1.78 0.20
N TYR A 67 -6.46 2.16 -1.05
CA TYR A 67 -7.57 2.27 -1.98
C TYR A 67 -7.32 1.28 -3.11
N ILE A 68 -8.16 0.24 -3.20
CA ILE A 68 -8.01 -0.81 -4.20
C ILE A 68 -8.53 -0.31 -5.53
N LEU A 69 -7.65 -0.26 -6.54
CA LEU A 69 -7.99 0.21 -7.88
C LEU A 69 -8.42 -0.94 -8.80
N LYS A 70 -7.76 -2.10 -8.67
CA LYS A 70 -8.02 -3.27 -9.52
C LYS A 70 -7.74 -4.54 -8.75
N GLY A 71 -8.46 -5.61 -9.10
CA GLY A 71 -8.22 -6.93 -8.55
C GLY A 71 -8.99 -7.20 -7.28
N GLU A 72 -8.59 -8.27 -6.61
CA GLU A 72 -9.21 -8.72 -5.36
C GLU A 72 -8.16 -9.34 -4.46
N GLY A 73 -8.44 -9.36 -3.17
CA GLY A 73 -7.49 -9.91 -2.23
C GLY A 73 -8.11 -10.24 -0.88
N ASP A 74 -7.30 -10.89 -0.04
CA ASP A 74 -7.62 -11.10 1.36
C ASP A 74 -6.86 -10.07 2.19
N TYR A 75 -7.61 -9.28 2.91
CA TYR A 75 -7.08 -8.24 3.78
C TYR A 75 -7.25 -8.67 5.23
N CYS A 76 -6.17 -8.66 6.00
CA CYS A 76 -6.25 -8.90 7.43
C CYS A 76 -6.43 -7.55 8.13
N ASP A 77 -7.62 -7.31 8.64
CA ASP A 77 -7.97 -6.10 9.35
C ASP A 77 -7.75 -6.33 10.85
N ASN A 78 -6.57 -5.97 11.31
CA ASN A 78 -6.21 -6.08 12.73
C ASN A 78 -6.53 -7.47 13.32
N GLY A 79 -6.33 -8.52 12.52
CA GLY A 79 -6.59 -9.92 12.91
C GLY A 79 -7.83 -10.55 12.31
N THR A 80 -8.71 -9.77 11.71
CA THR A 80 -9.93 -10.29 11.05
C THR A 80 -9.75 -10.30 9.54
N MET A 81 -9.92 -11.46 8.92
CA MET A 81 -9.79 -11.59 7.47
C MET A 81 -11.03 -11.06 6.76
N VAL A 82 -10.82 -10.20 5.77
CA VAL A 82 -11.88 -9.59 4.97
C VAL A 82 -11.49 -9.65 3.50
N LYS A 83 -12.43 -10.04 2.65
CA LYS A 83 -12.24 -9.99 1.20
C LYS A 83 -12.38 -8.54 0.74
N VAL A 84 -11.42 -8.08 -0.07
CA VAL A 84 -11.47 -6.74 -0.65
C VAL A 84 -11.46 -6.82 -2.18
N HIS A 85 -12.07 -5.82 -2.82
CA HIS A 85 -12.24 -5.73 -4.28
C HIS A 85 -11.96 -4.29 -4.74
N ALA A 86 -11.88 -4.11 -6.04
CA ALA A 86 -11.72 -2.79 -6.63
C ALA A 86 -12.79 -1.81 -6.11
N GLY A 87 -12.34 -0.63 -5.69
CA GLY A 87 -13.18 0.41 -5.11
C GLY A 87 -13.24 0.40 -3.58
N ASP A 88 -12.76 -0.67 -2.93
CA ASP A 88 -12.76 -0.76 -1.48
C ASP A 88 -11.63 0.07 -0.87
N VAL A 89 -11.89 0.60 0.31
CA VAL A 89 -10.92 1.36 1.11
C VAL A 89 -10.67 0.63 2.41
N THR A 90 -9.39 0.49 2.78
CA THR A 90 -9.01 -0.02 4.10
C THR A 90 -8.28 1.06 4.87
N SER A 91 -8.34 1.01 6.20
CA SER A 91 -7.64 1.95 7.06
C SER A 91 -7.23 1.26 8.35
N VAL A 92 -5.96 1.42 8.72
CA VAL A 92 -5.47 1.03 10.04
C VAL A 92 -4.89 2.26 10.73
N SER A 93 -5.11 2.34 12.04
CA SER A 93 -4.65 3.43 12.89
C SER A 93 -3.39 3.03 13.65
N ASP A 94 -2.84 3.99 14.38
CA ASP A 94 -1.71 3.74 15.29
C ASP A 94 -2.01 2.57 16.22
N GLY A 95 -1.08 1.63 16.33
CA GLY A 95 -1.19 0.44 17.17
C GLY A 95 -1.90 -0.74 16.53
N GLU A 96 -2.51 -0.55 15.37
CA GLU A 96 -3.20 -1.62 14.64
C GLU A 96 -2.32 -2.21 13.54
N GLY A 97 -2.63 -3.44 13.12
CA GLY A 97 -1.88 -4.14 12.10
C GLY A 97 -2.74 -4.63 10.95
N HIS A 98 -2.08 -4.91 9.84
CA HIS A 98 -2.76 -5.44 8.67
C HIS A 98 -1.82 -6.21 7.75
N SER A 99 -2.42 -6.89 6.77
CA SER A 99 -1.75 -7.52 5.64
C SER A 99 -2.69 -7.53 4.44
N LEU A 100 -2.14 -7.71 3.24
CA LEU A 100 -2.93 -7.79 2.00
C LEU A 100 -2.32 -8.82 1.07
N LEU A 101 -3.09 -9.85 0.71
CA LEU A 101 -2.69 -10.91 -0.21
C LEU A 101 -3.53 -10.83 -1.48
N ASN A 102 -2.87 -10.85 -2.63
CA ASN A 102 -3.59 -10.97 -3.91
C ASN A 102 -4.05 -12.41 -4.10
N THR A 103 -5.36 -12.64 -4.05
CA THR A 103 -5.98 -13.95 -4.23
C THR A 103 -6.61 -14.11 -5.61
N GLY A 104 -6.51 -13.09 -6.46
CA GLY A 104 -7.06 -13.14 -7.81
C GLY A 104 -6.07 -13.70 -8.83
N SER A 105 -6.50 -13.75 -10.08
CA SER A 105 -5.70 -14.23 -11.21
C SER A 105 -5.00 -13.09 -11.96
N GLU A 106 -5.31 -11.85 -11.61
CA GLU A 106 -4.75 -10.63 -12.21
C GLU A 106 -3.97 -9.86 -11.17
N PRO A 107 -3.07 -8.93 -11.58
CA PRO A 107 -2.42 -8.04 -10.63
C PRO A 107 -3.43 -7.26 -9.79
N LEU A 108 -3.16 -7.16 -8.49
CA LEU A 108 -3.89 -6.28 -7.60
C LEU A 108 -3.20 -4.93 -7.59
N GLU A 109 -3.96 -3.86 -7.82
CA GLU A 109 -3.45 -2.49 -7.83
C GLU A 109 -4.09 -1.69 -6.73
N ALA A 110 -3.28 -0.98 -5.97
CA ALA A 110 -3.77 -0.16 -4.86
C ALA A 110 -2.96 1.13 -4.71
N ILE A 111 -3.61 2.15 -4.18
CA ILE A 111 -2.93 3.34 -3.69
C ILE A 111 -2.71 3.14 -2.18
N ALA A 112 -1.50 3.39 -1.72
CA ALA A 112 -1.15 3.32 -0.30
C ALA A 112 -0.71 4.70 0.19
N LEU A 113 -1.31 5.16 1.27
CA LEU A 113 -1.01 6.45 1.89
C LEU A 113 -0.77 6.23 3.39
N VAL A 114 0.41 6.63 3.87
CA VAL A 114 0.75 6.58 5.29
C VAL A 114 0.85 8.00 5.82
N LEU A 115 0.00 8.31 6.78
CA LEU A 115 -0.04 9.62 7.43
C LEU A 115 0.39 9.48 8.89
N TYR A 116 1.12 10.47 9.39
CA TYR A 116 1.50 10.52 10.80
C TYR A 116 0.28 10.82 11.67
N THR A 117 0.26 10.22 12.84
CA THR A 117 -0.83 10.41 13.81
C THR A 117 -0.35 11.11 15.08
#